data_4fcf3c32e09be2fc8873c0ee8a7782a1
#
_entry.id   4fcf3c32e09be2fc8873c0ee8a7782a1
#
_cell.length_a   1.000
_cell.length_b   1.000
_cell.length_c   1.000
_cell.angle_alpha   90.00
_cell.angle_beta   90.00
_cell.angle_gamma   90.00
#
_symmetry.space_group_name_H-M   'P 1'
#
loop_
_entity.id
_entity.type
_entity.pdbx_description
1 polymer ?
#
loop_
_entity_poly.entity_id
_entity_poly.type
_entity_poly.pdbx_seq_one_letter_code
_entity_poly.pdbx_strand_id
1 'polypeptide(L)'
;MKLVYFSVTGQTRRFIKKLDLPAYELEPANPFFEINEPFILVIPTYDAEITEVVNDFLDYKSTQELLVGVAGGGNRNFAELFVYTAKDIARDYHVPLLYSFEFSGTDEDVETFKKVVEEIESKRN
;
A
#
# COMPACT_ATOMS: atom_id res chain seq x y z
N MET A 1 12.90 -3.58 2.95
CA MET A 1 11.47 -3.62 3.32
C MET A 1 10.65 -4.07 2.12
N LYS A 2 9.85 -5.06 2.31
CA LYS A 2 8.98 -5.60 1.26
C LYS A 2 7.79 -4.66 1.04
N LEU A 3 7.42 -4.45 -0.22
CA LEU A 3 6.17 -3.77 -0.56
C LEU A 3 5.18 -4.80 -1.08
N VAL A 4 3.92 -4.67 -0.66
CA VAL A 4 2.82 -5.45 -1.23
C VAL A 4 1.84 -4.43 -1.80
N TYR A 5 1.43 -4.58 -3.04
CA TYR A 5 0.58 -3.59 -3.67
C TYR A 5 -0.57 -4.22 -4.44
N PHE A 6 -1.62 -3.44 -4.59
CA PHE A 6 -2.77 -3.77 -5.43
C PHE A 6 -2.89 -2.71 -6.51
N SER A 7 -3.15 -3.11 -7.74
CA SER A 7 -3.33 -2.19 -8.84
C SER A 7 -4.57 -2.56 -9.64
N VAL A 8 -5.41 -1.55 -9.92
CA VAL A 8 -6.64 -1.77 -10.70
C VAL A 8 -6.46 -1.25 -12.12
N THR A 9 -6.01 -0.01 -12.26
CA THR A 9 -5.86 0.66 -13.56
C THR A 9 -4.42 0.72 -14.04
N GLY A 10 -3.49 0.14 -13.27
CA GLY A 10 -2.06 0.18 -13.58
C GLY A 10 -1.30 1.35 -12.96
N GLN A 11 -1.98 2.29 -12.34
CA GLN A 11 -1.34 3.48 -11.74
C GLN A 11 -0.44 3.11 -10.57
N THR A 12 -0.94 2.30 -9.66
CA THR A 12 -0.15 1.84 -8.50
C THR A 12 1.04 1.02 -8.97
N ARG A 13 0.84 0.14 -9.96
CA ARG A 13 1.93 -0.66 -10.53
C ARG A 13 3.03 0.22 -11.09
N ARG A 14 2.68 1.31 -11.79
CA ARG A 14 3.66 2.25 -12.34
C ARG A 14 4.45 2.93 -11.24
N PHE A 15 3.77 3.33 -10.15
CA PHE A 15 4.43 3.93 -9.00
C PHE A 15 5.45 2.96 -8.39
N ILE A 16 5.04 1.71 -8.16
CA ILE A 16 5.91 0.69 -7.59
C ILE A 16 7.14 0.43 -8.47
N LYS A 17 6.96 0.38 -9.79
CA LYS A 17 8.08 0.16 -10.71
C LYS A 17 9.12 1.28 -10.64
N LYS A 18 8.68 2.51 -10.44
CA LYS A 18 9.59 3.65 -10.31
C LYS A 18 10.41 3.60 -9.03
N LEU A 19 9.87 2.96 -7.99
CA LEU A 19 10.59 2.83 -6.71
C LEU A 19 11.76 1.87 -6.79
N ASP A 20 11.69 0.88 -7.65
CA ASP A 20 12.73 -0.15 -7.82
C ASP A 20 13.09 -0.83 -6.49
N LEU A 21 12.07 -1.20 -5.73
CA LEU A 21 12.20 -1.90 -4.45
C LEU A 21 11.54 -3.28 -4.54
N PRO A 22 11.93 -4.24 -3.68
CA PRO A 22 11.28 -5.55 -3.66
C PRO A 22 9.78 -5.41 -3.44
N ALA A 23 8.98 -5.98 -4.33
CA ALA A 23 7.53 -5.82 -4.28
C ALA A 23 6.80 -7.06 -4.77
N TYR A 24 5.59 -7.27 -4.22
CA TYR A 24 4.69 -8.33 -4.64
C TYR A 24 3.34 -7.71 -5.00
N GLU A 25 2.82 -8.06 -6.17
CA GLU A 25 1.49 -7.59 -6.58
C GLU A 25 0.42 -8.55 -6.08
N LEU A 26 -0.52 -8.02 -5.29
CA LEU A 26 -1.64 -8.79 -4.77
C LEU A 26 -2.64 -9.09 -5.90
N GLU A 27 -2.97 -10.35 -6.07
CA GLU A 27 -3.88 -10.79 -7.12
C GLU A 27 -5.30 -10.97 -6.58
N PRO A 28 -6.33 -10.34 -7.18
CA PRO A 28 -7.71 -10.47 -6.72
C PRO A 28 -8.21 -11.92 -6.74
N ALA A 29 -7.74 -12.71 -7.72
CA ALA A 29 -8.16 -14.10 -7.85
C ALA A 29 -7.59 -14.98 -6.75
N ASN A 30 -6.53 -14.56 -6.08
CA ASN A 30 -5.91 -15.32 -5.00
C ASN A 30 -5.30 -14.38 -3.95
N PRO A 31 -6.14 -13.78 -3.09
CA PRO A 31 -5.64 -12.89 -2.04
C PRO A 31 -4.99 -13.63 -0.87
N PHE A 32 -5.11 -14.95 -0.82
CA PHE A 32 -4.64 -15.76 0.30
C PHE A 32 -3.18 -16.16 0.09
N PHE A 33 -2.32 -15.16 0.12
CA PHE A 33 -0.88 -15.31 -0.03
C PHE A 33 -0.21 -15.08 1.32
N GLU A 34 0.67 -15.98 1.71
CA GLU A 34 1.39 -15.85 2.98
C GLU A 34 2.70 -15.09 2.78
N ILE A 35 2.86 -14.01 3.54
CA ILE A 35 4.10 -13.24 3.54
C ILE A 35 4.82 -13.49 4.86
N ASN A 36 6.14 -13.57 4.83
CA ASN A 36 6.95 -13.99 5.98
C ASN A 36 7.87 -12.89 6.52
N GLU A 37 7.68 -11.66 6.08
CA GLU A 37 8.52 -10.54 6.50
C GLU A 37 7.69 -9.27 6.63
N PRO A 38 8.15 -8.29 7.41
CA PRO A 38 7.44 -7.02 7.52
C PRO A 38 7.28 -6.35 6.15
N PHE A 39 6.13 -5.72 5.94
CA PHE A 39 5.83 -5.12 4.65
C PHE A 39 5.00 -3.84 4.79
N ILE A 40 5.05 -3.02 3.74
CA ILE A 40 4.21 -1.85 3.58
C ILE A 40 3.21 -2.16 2.47
N LEU A 41 1.94 -1.86 2.71
CA LEU A 41 0.88 -2.05 1.75
C LEU A 41 0.66 -0.76 0.95
N VAL A 42 0.64 -0.86 -0.38
CA VAL A 42 0.39 0.28 -1.27
C VAL A 42 -0.84 -0.03 -2.11
N ILE A 43 -1.89 0.77 -1.95
CA ILE A 43 -3.19 0.50 -2.57
C ILE A 43 -3.79 1.74 -3.22
N PRO A 44 -4.59 1.57 -4.28
CA PRO A 44 -5.33 2.68 -4.88
C PRO A 44 -6.57 3.02 -4.06
N THR A 45 -7.18 4.15 -4.35
CA THR A 45 -8.50 4.49 -3.84
C THR A 45 -9.54 3.93 -4.83
N TYR A 46 -10.46 3.12 -4.31
CA TYR A 46 -11.46 2.50 -5.15
C TYR A 46 -12.68 2.12 -4.31
N ASP A 47 -13.58 1.32 -4.85
CA ASP A 47 -14.81 0.94 -4.14
C ASP A 47 -14.59 -0.23 -3.15
N ALA A 48 -15.69 -0.69 -2.56
CA ALA A 48 -15.67 -1.72 -1.52
C ALA A 48 -15.09 -3.06 -1.97
N GLU A 49 -15.15 -3.39 -3.24
CA GLU A 49 -14.64 -4.67 -3.74
C GLU A 49 -13.13 -4.79 -3.54
N ILE A 50 -12.40 -3.68 -3.69
CA ILE A 50 -10.96 -3.65 -3.46
C ILE A 50 -10.66 -3.85 -1.98
N THR A 51 -11.46 -3.20 -1.13
CA THR A 51 -11.28 -3.35 0.32
C THR A 51 -11.45 -4.80 0.74
N GLU A 52 -12.38 -5.55 0.14
CA GLU A 52 -12.55 -6.96 0.44
C GLU A 52 -11.30 -7.78 0.11
N VAL A 53 -10.71 -7.57 -1.07
CA VAL A 53 -9.49 -8.28 -1.47
C VAL A 53 -8.36 -8.01 -0.48
N VAL A 54 -8.19 -6.76 -0.10
CA VAL A 54 -7.14 -6.37 0.86
C VAL A 54 -7.42 -6.96 2.23
N ASN A 55 -8.67 -6.93 2.70
CA ASN A 55 -9.02 -7.52 3.99
C ASN A 55 -8.78 -9.03 4.00
N ASP A 56 -9.16 -9.73 2.93
CA ASP A 56 -8.91 -11.17 2.81
C ASP A 56 -7.42 -11.49 2.92
N PHE A 57 -6.58 -10.68 2.29
CA PHE A 57 -5.13 -10.84 2.38
C PHE A 57 -4.63 -10.59 3.80
N LEU A 58 -5.04 -9.48 4.41
CA LEU A 58 -4.56 -9.09 5.74
C LEU A 58 -5.07 -10.00 6.85
N ASP A 59 -6.27 -10.54 6.69
CA ASP A 59 -6.85 -11.42 7.69
C ASP A 59 -6.39 -12.87 7.55
N TYR A 60 -5.64 -13.17 6.49
CA TYR A 60 -5.14 -14.52 6.23
C TYR A 60 -3.94 -14.81 7.15
N LYS A 61 -4.08 -15.85 7.98
CA LYS A 61 -3.02 -16.27 8.93
C LYS A 61 -2.54 -15.09 9.79
N SER A 62 -1.23 -14.89 9.90
CA SER A 62 -0.63 -13.82 10.73
C SER A 62 -0.21 -12.60 9.90
N THR A 63 -0.75 -12.45 8.69
CA THR A 63 -0.33 -11.40 7.76
C THR A 63 -0.41 -10.00 8.37
N GLN A 64 -1.51 -9.70 9.09
CA GLN A 64 -1.68 -8.35 9.65
C GLN A 64 -0.65 -8.00 10.71
N GLU A 65 -0.04 -8.99 11.36
CA GLU A 65 1.03 -8.75 12.35
C GLU A 65 2.31 -8.23 11.68
N LEU A 66 2.47 -8.48 10.39
CA LEU A 66 3.64 -8.05 9.63
C LEU A 66 3.42 -6.71 8.91
N LEU A 67 2.19 -6.19 8.93
CA LEU A 67 1.88 -4.91 8.29
C LEU A 67 2.47 -3.76 9.09
N VAL A 68 3.35 -2.99 8.46
CA VAL A 68 4.05 -1.86 9.09
C VAL A 68 3.29 -0.56 8.89
N GLY A 69 2.68 -0.39 7.73
CA GLY A 69 1.93 0.81 7.41
C GLY A 69 1.34 0.73 6.01
N VAL A 70 0.60 1.75 5.63
CA VAL A 70 -0.13 1.80 4.36
C VAL A 70 0.22 3.08 3.62
N ALA A 71 0.38 2.99 2.30
CA ALA A 71 0.46 4.15 1.43
C ALA A 71 -0.68 4.06 0.42
N GLY A 72 -1.21 5.20 0.02
CA GLY A 72 -2.38 5.22 -0.84
C GLY A 72 -2.24 6.12 -2.05
N GLY A 73 -2.76 5.65 -3.19
CA GLY A 73 -2.92 6.45 -4.39
C GLY A 73 -4.36 6.91 -4.53
N GLY A 74 -4.58 8.04 -5.18
CA GLY A 74 -5.91 8.57 -5.38
C GLY A 74 -5.93 9.75 -6.34
N ASN A 75 -7.01 10.52 -6.26
CA ASN A 75 -7.21 11.70 -7.06
C ASN A 75 -7.69 12.83 -6.14
N ARG A 76 -6.92 13.91 -6.03
CA ARG A 76 -7.24 15.03 -5.14
C ARG A 76 -8.51 15.76 -5.50
N ASN A 77 -9.00 15.58 -6.73
CA ASN A 77 -10.29 16.14 -7.13
C ASN A 77 -11.47 15.59 -6.34
N PHE A 78 -11.30 14.45 -5.66
CA PHE A 78 -12.32 13.88 -4.81
C PHE A 78 -12.28 14.40 -3.36
N ALA A 79 -11.43 15.39 -3.09
CA ALA A 79 -11.36 16.08 -1.79
C ALA A 79 -11.27 15.10 -0.61
N GLU A 80 -12.29 15.05 0.26
CA GLU A 80 -12.31 14.19 1.44
C GLU A 80 -12.14 12.70 1.13
N LEU A 81 -12.48 12.29 -0.09
CA LEU A 81 -12.34 10.88 -0.49
C LEU A 81 -10.95 10.57 -1.03
N PHE A 82 -10.05 11.55 -1.09
CA PHE A 82 -8.68 11.32 -1.50
C PHE A 82 -8.03 10.28 -0.58
N VAL A 83 -7.56 9.20 -1.19
CA VAL A 83 -6.94 8.03 -0.53
C VAL A 83 -7.76 7.42 0.62
N TYR A 84 -9.09 7.53 0.57
CA TYR A 84 -9.92 7.04 1.66
C TYR A 84 -9.75 5.53 1.91
N THR A 85 -9.53 4.73 0.86
CA THR A 85 -9.34 3.28 1.01
C THR A 85 -8.12 3.00 1.89
N ALA A 86 -6.99 3.67 1.62
CA ALA A 86 -5.79 3.52 2.44
C ALA A 86 -6.01 4.00 3.87
N LYS A 87 -6.74 5.10 4.04
CA LYS A 87 -7.05 5.63 5.37
C LYS A 87 -7.90 4.65 6.17
N ASP A 88 -8.88 4.02 5.53
CA ASP A 88 -9.76 3.05 6.19
C ASP A 88 -8.97 1.82 6.63
N ILE A 89 -8.10 1.30 5.78
CA ILE A 89 -7.26 0.16 6.12
C ILE A 89 -6.31 0.51 7.28
N ALA A 90 -5.66 1.67 7.20
CA ALA A 90 -4.74 2.11 8.26
C ALA A 90 -5.47 2.19 9.61
N ARG A 91 -6.68 2.75 9.62
CA ARG A 91 -7.49 2.82 10.84
C ARG A 91 -7.88 1.44 11.35
N ASP A 92 -8.40 0.59 10.47
CA ASP A 92 -8.95 -0.71 10.85
C ASP A 92 -7.89 -1.68 11.36
N TYR A 93 -6.67 -1.58 10.84
CA TYR A 93 -5.56 -2.45 11.23
C TYR A 93 -4.54 -1.77 12.17
N HIS A 94 -4.86 -0.55 12.61
CA HIS A 94 -4.07 0.19 13.62
C HIS A 94 -2.62 0.42 13.22
N VAL A 95 -2.41 0.81 11.96
CA VAL A 95 -1.09 1.16 11.43
C VAL A 95 -1.13 2.56 10.82
N PRO A 96 0.03 3.22 10.68
CA PRO A 96 0.04 4.59 10.13
C PRO A 96 -0.22 4.62 8.63
N LEU A 97 -0.81 5.72 8.17
CA LEU A 97 -0.81 6.07 6.76
C LEU A 97 0.52 6.77 6.49
N LEU A 98 1.39 6.10 5.75
CA LEU A 98 2.78 6.53 5.57
C LEU A 98 2.96 7.59 4.49
N TYR A 99 2.16 7.51 3.43
CA TYR A 99 2.28 8.42 2.31
C TYR A 99 1.02 8.39 1.45
N SER A 100 0.76 9.50 0.76
CA SER A 100 -0.35 9.63 -0.19
C SER A 100 0.16 10.26 -1.48
N PHE A 101 -0.30 9.76 -2.62
CA PHE A 101 0.12 10.26 -3.92
C PHE A 101 -1.05 10.27 -4.89
N GLU A 102 -0.93 11.02 -5.98
CA GLU A 102 -1.94 11.04 -7.04
C GLU A 102 -1.51 10.19 -8.23
N PHE A 103 -2.46 9.48 -8.81
CA PHE A 103 -2.26 8.68 -10.03
C PHE A 103 -1.08 7.74 -9.90
N SER A 104 -0.08 7.83 -10.77
CA SER A 104 1.12 6.99 -10.72
C SER A 104 2.28 7.63 -9.96
N GLY A 105 2.00 8.73 -9.26
CA GLY A 105 3.01 9.47 -8.52
C GLY A 105 3.94 10.29 -9.40
N THR A 106 4.47 11.37 -8.84
CA THR A 106 5.50 12.18 -9.50
C THR A 106 6.88 11.65 -9.14
N ASP A 107 7.93 12.16 -9.80
CA ASP A 107 9.30 11.83 -9.44
C ASP A 107 9.61 12.24 -7.99
N GLU A 108 9.03 13.37 -7.55
CA GLU A 108 9.14 13.81 -6.16
C GLU A 108 8.48 12.83 -5.20
N ASP A 109 7.30 12.30 -5.56
CA ASP A 109 6.61 11.27 -4.78
C ASP A 109 7.49 10.03 -4.63
N VAL A 110 8.12 9.60 -5.70
CA VAL A 110 9.01 8.44 -5.69
C VAL A 110 10.17 8.66 -4.72
N GLU A 111 10.85 9.81 -4.82
CA GLU A 111 11.98 10.13 -3.95
C GLU A 111 11.56 10.24 -2.49
N THR A 112 10.44 10.90 -2.22
CA THR A 112 9.94 11.08 -0.86
C THR A 112 9.56 9.74 -0.24
N PHE A 113 8.85 8.88 -0.97
CA PHE A 113 8.43 7.59 -0.45
C PHE A 113 9.64 6.67 -0.21
N LYS A 114 10.64 6.70 -1.07
CA LYS A 114 11.88 5.95 -0.82
C LYS A 114 12.51 6.33 0.52
N LYS A 115 12.53 7.63 0.84
CA LYS A 115 13.05 8.10 2.13
C LYS A 115 12.21 7.61 3.30
N VAL A 116 10.88 7.57 3.13
CA VAL A 116 9.99 7.02 4.16
C VAL A 116 10.33 5.55 4.42
N VAL A 117 10.51 4.76 3.37
CA VAL A 117 10.85 3.34 3.49
C VAL A 117 12.21 3.17 4.18
N GLU A 118 13.22 3.92 3.76
CA GLU A 118 14.56 3.87 4.37
C GLU A 118 14.52 4.21 5.86
N GLU A 119 13.75 5.20 6.24
CA GLU A 119 13.60 5.61 7.62
C GLU A 119 12.98 4.51 8.48
N ILE A 120 11.96 3.84 7.95
CA ILE A 120 11.31 2.74 8.63
C ILE A 120 12.28 1.56 8.80
N GLU A 121 13.03 1.22 7.75
CA GLU A 121 14.02 0.14 7.81
C GLU A 121 15.09 0.44 8.85
N SER A 122 15.57 1.67 8.90
CA SER A 122 16.61 2.06 9.83
C SER A 122 16.16 1.94 11.29
N LYS A 123 14.90 2.21 11.57
CA LYS A 123 14.33 2.10 12.92
C LYS A 123 14.06 0.66 13.36
N ARG A 124 13.94 -0.26 12.41
CA ARG A 124 13.65 -1.67 12.69
C ARG A 124 14.92 -2.49 12.88
N ASN A 125 16.05 -1.93 12.53
CA ASN A 125 17.36 -2.57 12.76
C ASN A 125 17.91 -2.09 14.11
#